data_08871d7d1dfc1b0e5877ff6766edf023
#
_entry.id   08871d7d1dfc1b0e5877ff6766edf023
#
_cell.length_a   1.000
_cell.length_b   1.000
_cell.length_c   1.000
_cell.angle_alpha   90.00
_cell.angle_beta   90.00
_cell.angle_gamma   90.00
#
_symmetry.space_group_name_H-M   'P 1'
#
loop_
_entity.id
_entity.type
_entity.pdbx_description
1 polymer ?
#
loop_
_entity_poly.entity_id
_entity_poly.type
_entity_poly.pdbx_seq_one_letter_code
_entity_poly.pdbx_strand_id
1 'polypeptide(L)'
;MHVLLVGPDLEENLSLRYLASSLTAAGHRATIARFDSMDDFGRVLEQARDVDLVGLSLCYQIRAPEFTGLARALKAERPARPVLAGGHYASCAAEELLTHHPELDLVVIHEGERALVELANLP
;
A
#
# COMPACT_ATOMS: atom_id res chain seq x y z
N MET A 1 5.55 -13.36 6.20
CA MET A 1 5.64 -11.90 6.10
C MET A 1 4.33 -11.27 6.53
N HIS A 2 4.40 -10.15 7.20
CA HIS A 2 3.20 -9.39 7.56
C HIS A 2 3.08 -8.18 6.64
N VAL A 3 1.98 -8.12 5.90
CA VAL A 3 1.72 -7.05 4.92
C VAL A 3 0.57 -6.17 5.42
N LEU A 4 0.75 -4.86 5.41
CA LEU A 4 -0.30 -3.90 5.68
C LEU A 4 -0.80 -3.33 4.36
N LEU A 5 -2.10 -3.46 4.11
CA LEU A 5 -2.76 -2.91 2.94
C LEU A 5 -3.55 -1.68 3.38
N VAL A 6 -3.24 -0.53 2.79
CA VAL A 6 -3.82 0.75 3.18
C VAL A 6 -4.66 1.31 2.04
N GLY A 7 -5.88 1.70 2.34
CA GLY A 7 -6.74 2.30 1.34
C GLY A 7 -8.04 2.85 1.91
N PRO A 8 -8.85 3.50 1.06
CA PRO A 8 -10.14 4.01 1.48
C PRO A 8 -11.12 2.86 1.76
N ASP A 9 -11.98 3.04 2.74
CA ASP A 9 -12.96 2.04 3.15
C ASP A 9 -14.36 2.65 3.40
N LEU A 10 -14.55 3.94 3.06
CA LEU A 10 -15.86 4.56 3.12
C LEU A 10 -16.84 3.90 2.15
N GLU A 11 -16.32 3.53 0.98
CA GLU A 11 -17.01 2.67 0.04
C GLU A 11 -16.32 1.32 0.07
N GLU A 12 -17.07 0.25 -0.15
CA GLU A 12 -16.54 -1.09 -0.10
C GLU A 12 -15.35 -1.27 -1.03
N ASN A 13 -14.17 -1.55 -0.47
CA ASN A 13 -12.95 -1.73 -1.25
C ASN A 13 -12.65 -3.23 -1.39
N LEU A 14 -13.31 -3.84 -2.37
CA LEU A 14 -13.15 -5.27 -2.64
C LEU A 14 -11.72 -5.62 -3.06
N SER A 15 -11.02 -4.69 -3.72
CA SER A 15 -9.64 -4.92 -4.16
C SER A 15 -8.70 -5.24 -3.01
N LEU A 16 -8.79 -4.48 -1.90
CA LEU A 16 -7.97 -4.75 -0.72
C LEU A 16 -8.28 -6.09 -0.09
N ARG A 17 -9.56 -6.46 -0.08
CA ARG A 17 -9.99 -7.75 0.47
C ARG A 17 -9.50 -8.92 -0.36
N TYR A 18 -9.55 -8.81 -1.68
CA TYR A 18 -8.99 -9.83 -2.58
C TYR A 18 -7.47 -9.96 -2.40
N LEU A 19 -6.77 -8.85 -2.28
CA LEU A 19 -5.33 -8.87 -2.02
C LEU A 19 -5.02 -9.54 -0.69
N ALA A 20 -5.75 -9.19 0.36
CA ALA A 20 -5.57 -9.80 1.67
C ALA A 20 -5.84 -11.30 1.65
N SER A 21 -6.89 -11.72 0.94
CA SER A 21 -7.21 -13.14 0.80
C SER A 21 -6.12 -13.90 0.07
N SER A 22 -5.57 -13.33 -1.01
CA SER A 22 -4.48 -13.94 -1.77
C SER A 22 -3.23 -14.11 -0.92
N LEU A 23 -2.88 -13.12 -0.13
CA LEU A 23 -1.73 -13.18 0.77
C LEU A 23 -1.94 -14.23 1.86
N THR A 24 -3.13 -14.27 2.45
CA THR A 24 -3.46 -15.25 3.49
C THR A 24 -3.40 -16.67 2.94
N ALA A 25 -3.92 -16.88 1.73
CA ALA A 25 -3.87 -18.19 1.07
C ALA A 25 -2.43 -18.65 0.80
N ALA A 26 -1.51 -17.69 0.60
CA ALA A 26 -0.09 -17.99 0.38
C ALA A 26 0.72 -18.12 1.67
N GLY A 27 0.07 -18.07 2.83
CA GLY A 27 0.73 -18.25 4.12
C GLY A 27 1.25 -16.98 4.79
N HIS A 28 0.89 -15.82 4.25
CA HIS A 28 1.29 -14.53 4.84
C HIS A 28 0.18 -13.96 5.72
N ARG A 29 0.56 -13.06 6.62
CA ARG A 29 -0.40 -12.30 7.41
C ARG A 29 -0.70 -11.00 6.68
N ALA A 30 -1.98 -10.69 6.49
CA ALA A 30 -2.44 -9.47 5.84
C ALA A 30 -3.38 -8.70 6.76
N THR A 31 -3.13 -7.41 6.93
CA THR A 31 -3.98 -6.51 7.70
C THR A 31 -4.40 -5.35 6.79
N ILE A 32 -5.66 -4.95 6.87
CA ILE A 32 -6.18 -3.82 6.11
C ILE A 32 -6.29 -2.63 7.06
N ALA A 33 -5.69 -1.51 6.68
CA ALA A 33 -5.77 -0.25 7.40
C ALA A 33 -6.60 0.74 6.58
N ARG A 34 -7.65 1.25 7.19
CA ARG A 34 -8.49 2.26 6.55
C ARG A 34 -7.78 3.62 6.56
N PHE A 35 -7.74 4.26 5.40
CA PHE A 35 -7.19 5.60 5.25
C PHE A 35 -8.14 6.44 4.39
N ASP A 36 -9.20 6.94 5.03
CA ASP A 36 -10.24 7.72 4.35
C ASP A 36 -9.95 9.22 4.35
N SER A 37 -9.20 9.69 5.32
CA SER A 37 -8.80 11.09 5.44
C SER A 37 -7.53 11.21 6.27
N MET A 38 -7.00 12.41 6.38
CA MET A 38 -5.81 12.69 7.21
C MET A 38 -6.04 12.43 8.69
N ASP A 39 -7.28 12.34 9.13
CA ASP A 39 -7.60 11.94 10.51
C ASP A 39 -7.11 10.53 10.83
N ASP A 40 -6.99 9.69 9.82
CA ASP A 40 -6.54 8.31 9.98
C ASP A 40 -5.01 8.15 9.95
N PHE A 41 -4.28 9.23 9.64
CA PHE A 41 -2.84 9.19 9.37
C PHE A 41 -2.04 8.57 10.53
N GLY A 42 -2.24 9.07 11.73
CA GLY A 42 -1.51 8.57 12.90
C GLY A 42 -1.82 7.11 13.23
N ARG A 43 -3.07 6.71 13.06
CA ARG A 43 -3.48 5.31 13.31
C ARG A 43 -2.84 4.36 12.31
N VAL A 44 -2.77 4.76 11.04
CA VAL A 44 -2.12 3.94 10.01
C VAL A 44 -0.64 3.77 10.31
N LEU A 45 0.05 4.84 10.70
CA LEU A 45 1.46 4.75 11.09
C LEU A 45 1.67 3.80 12.27
N GLU A 46 0.78 3.84 13.25
CA GLU A 46 0.85 2.94 14.39
C GLU A 46 0.63 1.47 13.98
N GLN A 47 -0.35 1.22 13.12
CA GLN A 47 -0.61 -0.13 12.59
C GLN A 47 0.55 -0.67 11.76
N ALA A 48 1.34 0.21 11.15
CA ALA A 48 2.46 -0.16 10.28
C ALA A 48 3.75 -0.52 11.05
N ARG A 49 3.80 -0.30 12.35
CA ARG A 49 5.05 -0.44 13.12
C ARG A 49 5.77 -1.77 12.93
N ASP A 50 5.04 -2.86 12.96
CA ASP A 50 5.63 -4.20 12.97
C ASP A 50 5.42 -4.95 11.65
N VAL A 51 4.98 -4.28 10.60
CA VAL A 51 4.77 -4.93 9.31
C VAL A 51 6.04 -4.92 8.46
N ASP A 52 6.14 -5.91 7.59
CA ASP A 52 7.32 -6.10 6.72
C ASP A 52 7.18 -5.39 5.38
N LEU A 53 5.96 -5.09 4.96
CA LEU A 53 5.65 -4.54 3.65
C LEU A 53 4.37 -3.72 3.76
N VAL A 54 4.34 -2.55 3.12
CA VAL A 54 3.14 -1.71 3.07
C VAL A 54 2.71 -1.53 1.62
N GLY A 55 1.44 -1.86 1.33
CA GLY A 55 0.83 -1.62 0.04
C GLY A 55 -0.23 -0.53 0.15
N LEU A 56 -0.09 0.52 -0.65
CA LEU A 56 -1.01 1.65 -0.68
C LEU A 56 -1.94 1.53 -1.89
N SER A 57 -3.25 1.56 -1.64
CA SER A 57 -4.26 1.54 -2.71
C SER A 57 -4.55 2.96 -3.15
N LEU A 58 -3.88 3.40 -4.21
CA LEU A 58 -3.97 4.75 -4.74
C LEU A 58 -4.94 4.76 -5.93
N CYS A 59 -6.23 4.85 -5.64
CA CYS A 59 -7.29 4.75 -6.64
C CYS A 59 -7.64 6.08 -7.30
N TYR A 60 -7.46 7.19 -6.58
CA TYR A 60 -7.90 8.51 -7.03
C TYR A 60 -6.78 9.53 -6.99
N GLN A 61 -6.65 10.30 -8.07
CA GLN A 61 -5.64 11.34 -8.18
C GLN A 61 -5.73 12.40 -7.08
N ILE A 62 -6.94 12.77 -6.70
CA ILE A 62 -7.16 13.81 -5.70
C ILE A 62 -6.57 13.46 -4.33
N ARG A 63 -6.44 12.17 -4.04
CA ARG A 63 -5.87 11.70 -2.80
C ARG A 63 -4.37 11.41 -2.86
N ALA A 64 -3.75 11.58 -4.03
CA ALA A 64 -2.34 11.27 -4.20
C ALA A 64 -1.42 11.99 -3.20
N PRO A 65 -1.58 13.30 -2.92
CA PRO A 65 -0.72 13.97 -1.95
C PRO A 65 -0.79 13.37 -0.53
N GLU A 66 -1.98 12.92 -0.12
CA GLU A 66 -2.15 12.30 1.20
C GLU A 66 -1.43 10.96 1.28
N PHE A 67 -1.56 10.13 0.24
CA PHE A 67 -0.90 8.82 0.19
C PHE A 67 0.62 8.94 0.05
N THR A 68 1.12 9.86 -0.76
CA THR A 68 2.57 10.07 -0.89
C THR A 68 3.16 10.67 0.39
N GLY A 69 2.40 11.52 1.09
CA GLY A 69 2.79 12.00 2.42
C GLY A 69 2.87 10.89 3.43
N LEU A 70 1.91 9.95 3.40
CA LEU A 70 1.93 8.76 4.25
C LEU A 70 3.15 7.88 3.92
N ALA A 71 3.43 7.66 2.64
CA ALA A 71 4.60 6.88 2.20
C ALA A 71 5.89 7.48 2.73
N ARG A 72 5.99 8.80 2.68
CA ARG A 72 7.15 9.53 3.20
C ARG A 72 7.35 9.31 4.69
N ALA A 73 6.28 9.37 5.46
CA ALA A 73 6.31 9.12 6.90
C ALA A 73 6.67 7.67 7.22
N LEU A 74 6.13 6.71 6.45
CA LEU A 74 6.45 5.29 6.61
C LEU A 74 7.93 5.02 6.33
N LYS A 75 8.50 5.65 5.33
CA LYS A 75 9.92 5.52 4.99
C LYS A 75 10.82 6.16 6.04
N ALA A 76 10.40 7.30 6.60
CA ALA A 76 11.16 7.95 7.67
C ALA A 76 11.22 7.06 8.92
N GLU A 77 10.15 6.32 9.21
CA GLU A 77 10.08 5.41 10.36
C GLU A 77 10.95 4.17 10.16
N ARG A 78 10.91 3.56 8.98
CA ARG A 78 11.70 2.36 8.65
C ARG A 78 12.15 2.43 7.17
N PRO A 79 13.31 3.02 6.89
CA PRO A 79 13.76 3.21 5.51
C PRO A 79 13.93 1.92 4.70
N ALA A 80 14.24 0.81 5.35
CA ALA A 80 14.44 -0.48 4.68
C ALA A 80 13.13 -1.20 4.35
N ARG A 81 12.02 -0.81 4.95
CA ARG A 81 10.73 -1.46 4.70
C ARG A 81 10.15 -1.00 3.36
N PRO A 82 9.83 -1.95 2.44
CA PRO A 82 9.25 -1.57 1.15
C PRO A 82 7.87 -0.93 1.30
N VAL A 83 7.64 0.12 0.52
CA VAL A 83 6.34 0.78 0.39
C VAL A 83 5.97 0.76 -1.09
N LEU A 84 4.83 0.14 -1.39
CA LEU A 84 4.34 -0.03 -2.75
C LEU A 84 3.08 0.79 -2.96
N ALA A 85 2.83 1.19 -4.19
CA ALA A 85 1.55 1.76 -4.58
C ALA A 85 0.90 0.88 -5.64
N GLY A 86 -0.40 0.74 -5.57
CA GLY A 86 -1.22 0.06 -6.57
C GLY A 86 -2.55 0.80 -6.69
N GLY A 87 -3.48 0.25 -7.47
CA GLY A 87 -4.78 0.85 -7.69
C GLY A 87 -4.87 1.57 -9.02
N HIS A 88 -6.07 2.07 -9.35
CA HIS A 88 -6.34 2.60 -10.68
C HIS A 88 -5.47 3.80 -11.05
N TYR A 89 -5.38 4.80 -10.19
CA TYR A 89 -4.55 5.97 -10.48
C TYR A 89 -3.08 5.61 -10.57
N ALA A 90 -2.59 4.78 -9.65
CA ALA A 90 -1.19 4.35 -9.65
C ALA A 90 -0.83 3.62 -10.93
N SER A 91 -1.73 2.79 -11.45
CA SER A 91 -1.51 2.07 -12.72
C SER A 91 -1.38 3.03 -13.90
N CYS A 92 -2.18 4.11 -13.91
CA CYS A 92 -2.14 5.10 -14.99
C CYS A 92 -0.96 6.06 -14.88
N ALA A 93 -0.48 6.34 -13.68
CA ALA A 93 0.53 7.35 -13.40
C ALA A 93 1.84 6.75 -12.84
N ALA A 94 2.11 5.47 -13.09
CA ALA A 94 3.24 4.76 -12.48
C ALA A 94 4.58 5.45 -12.72
N GLU A 95 4.87 5.85 -13.95
CA GLU A 95 6.14 6.49 -14.28
C GLU A 95 6.31 7.83 -13.56
N GLU A 96 5.26 8.65 -13.56
CA GLU A 96 5.25 9.95 -12.88
C GLU A 96 5.43 9.77 -11.36
N LEU A 97 4.71 8.82 -10.77
CA LEU A 97 4.81 8.54 -9.35
C LEU A 97 6.23 8.11 -8.95
N LEU A 98 6.82 7.19 -9.68
CA LEU A 98 8.17 6.71 -9.38
C LEU A 98 9.23 7.80 -9.60
N THR A 99 9.02 8.69 -10.57
CA THR A 99 9.94 9.76 -10.86
C THR A 99 9.95 10.85 -9.77
N HIS A 100 8.76 11.22 -9.28
CA HIS A 100 8.59 12.34 -8.36
C HIS A 100 8.47 11.93 -6.88
N HIS A 101 8.29 10.65 -6.59
CA HIS A 101 8.07 10.16 -5.23
C HIS A 101 9.03 9.01 -4.90
N PRO A 102 10.29 9.33 -4.52
CA PRO A 102 11.30 8.29 -4.20
C PRO A 102 10.93 7.44 -3.00
N GLU A 103 9.99 7.86 -2.17
CA GLU A 103 9.46 7.08 -1.06
C GLU A 103 8.69 5.83 -1.51
N LEU A 104 8.24 5.78 -2.77
CA LEU A 104 7.62 4.60 -3.34
C LEU A 104 8.69 3.72 -3.97
N ASP A 105 8.82 2.51 -3.48
CA ASP A 105 9.80 1.55 -3.99
C ASP A 105 9.34 0.89 -5.29
N LEU A 106 8.03 0.73 -5.43
CA LEU A 106 7.45 -0.01 -6.54
C LEU A 106 6.02 0.44 -6.79
N VAL A 107 5.59 0.40 -8.04
CA VAL A 107 4.19 0.58 -8.40
C VAL A 107 3.72 -0.70 -9.11
N VAL A 108 2.64 -1.27 -8.59
CA VAL A 108 2.00 -2.46 -9.18
C VAL A 108 0.95 -1.99 -10.17
N ILE A 109 1.10 -2.39 -11.42
CA ILE A 109 0.22 -2.00 -12.51
C ILE A 109 -0.89 -3.03 -12.68
N HIS A 110 -2.13 -2.57 -12.82
CA HIS A 110 -3.33 -3.39 -12.99
C HIS A 110 -3.63 -4.24 -11.75
N GLU A 111 -4.09 -5.47 -11.93
CA GLU A 111 -4.42 -6.38 -10.83
C GLU A 111 -3.16 -6.86 -10.12
N GLY A 112 -3.12 -6.69 -8.81
CA GLY A 112 -1.91 -6.87 -8.03
C GLY A 112 -1.83 -8.15 -7.20
N GLU A 113 -2.85 -9.00 -7.21
CA GLU A 113 -2.92 -10.16 -6.33
C GLU A 113 -1.70 -11.07 -6.47
N ARG A 114 -1.36 -11.44 -7.69
CA ARG A 114 -0.23 -12.31 -7.97
C ARG A 114 1.11 -11.63 -7.72
N ALA A 115 1.25 -10.39 -8.18
CA ALA A 115 2.48 -9.62 -8.00
C ALA A 115 2.79 -9.42 -6.52
N LEU A 116 1.77 -9.11 -5.73
CA LEU A 116 1.93 -8.87 -4.30
C LEU A 116 2.35 -10.15 -3.58
N VAL A 117 1.75 -11.29 -3.91
CA VAL A 117 2.14 -12.59 -3.35
C VAL A 117 3.60 -12.92 -3.71
N GLU A 118 3.99 -12.72 -4.94
CA GLU A 118 5.37 -12.95 -5.39
C GLU A 118 6.36 -12.08 -4.62
N LEU A 119 6.03 -10.80 -4.40
CA LEU A 119 6.86 -9.89 -3.62
C LEU A 119 6.97 -10.34 -2.17
N ALA A 120 5.86 -10.77 -1.57
CA ALA A 120 5.84 -11.22 -0.18
C ALA A 120 6.63 -12.52 0.01
N ASN A 121 6.77 -13.34 -1.04
CA ASN A 121 7.54 -14.57 -1.00
C ASN A 121 9.07 -14.35 -1.13
N LEU A 122 9.51 -13.16 -1.51
CA LEU A 122 10.94 -12.86 -1.61
C LEU A 122 11.61 -12.86 -0.23
N PRO A 123 12.87 -13.34 -0.14
CA PRO A 123 13.61 -13.35 1.11
C PRO A 123 13.94 -11.95 1.64
#